data_380fd00ed8ffbb7009bfed06ae533578
#
_entry.id   380fd00ed8ffbb7009bfed06ae533578
#
_cell.length_a   1.000
_cell.length_b   1.000
_cell.length_c   1.000
_cell.angle_alpha   90.00
_cell.angle_beta   90.00
_cell.angle_gamma   90.00
#
_symmetry.space_group_name_H-M   'P 1'
#
loop_
_entity.id
_entity.type
_entity.pdbx_description
1 polymer ?
#
loop_
_entity_poly.entity_id
_entity_poly.type
_entity_poly.pdbx_seq_one_letter_code
_entity_poly.pdbx_strand_id
1 'polypeptide(L)'
;MGRKSNSTSATQPDGAEPSPAAWDEMLLVGVVARARGTKGEVLVNATTDFPETRFAEGATVWARPAAGGAIEALTVAQSRGHLGRPIVRFAGVADMTGAERFAGWQLRVPEATAQPLPEHVYYHHQLVGCEVRTADGTLVGAVSRVDGDGASVRLAIAAAGGEVLVPLVQAFCAVDIAARRIVVTPPDGLLDVNGAWQA
;
A
#
# COMPACT_ATOMS: atom_id res chain seq x y z
N MET A 1 -36.56 -31.31 18.80
CA MET A 1 -35.64 -30.25 19.23
C MET A 1 -34.43 -30.28 18.32
N GLY A 2 -34.46 -29.47 17.22
CA GLY A 2 -33.43 -29.45 16.20
C GLY A 2 -32.47 -28.27 16.44
N ARG A 3 -31.21 -28.55 16.65
CA ARG A 3 -30.16 -27.55 16.65
C ARG A 3 -29.77 -27.24 15.18
N LYS A 4 -30.07 -26.04 14.73
CA LYS A 4 -29.51 -25.48 13.47
C LYS A 4 -28.11 -25.00 13.76
N SER A 5 -27.12 -25.68 13.24
CA SER A 5 -25.74 -25.20 13.13
C SER A 5 -25.65 -24.21 11.97
N ASN A 6 -25.42 -22.96 12.30
CA ASN A 6 -25.17 -21.89 11.33
C ASN A 6 -23.68 -21.98 10.91
N SER A 7 -23.43 -22.63 9.79
CA SER A 7 -22.12 -22.61 9.12
C SER A 7 -22.01 -21.29 8.36
N THR A 8 -21.27 -20.34 8.90
CA THR A 8 -20.82 -19.17 8.14
C THR A 8 -19.72 -19.63 7.19
N SER A 9 -20.11 -19.93 5.96
CA SER A 9 -19.18 -20.15 4.86
C SER A 9 -18.46 -18.85 4.56
N ALA A 10 -17.17 -18.77 4.91
CA ALA A 10 -16.28 -17.79 4.32
C ALA A 10 -16.22 -18.06 2.81
N THR A 11 -16.72 -17.13 2.03
CA THR A 11 -16.64 -17.14 0.56
C THR A 11 -15.18 -17.12 0.16
N GLN A 12 -14.66 -18.28 -0.30
CA GLN A 12 -13.42 -18.33 -1.05
C GLN A 12 -13.65 -17.54 -2.36
N PRO A 13 -12.74 -16.66 -2.77
CA PRO A 13 -12.80 -16.07 -4.10
C PRO A 13 -12.60 -17.19 -5.13
N ASP A 14 -13.50 -17.24 -6.10
CA ASP A 14 -13.47 -18.17 -7.23
C ASP A 14 -12.09 -18.21 -7.85
N GLY A 15 -11.51 -19.42 -7.93
CA GLY A 15 -10.16 -19.69 -8.41
C GLY A 15 -10.02 -19.63 -9.93
N ALA A 16 -10.53 -18.60 -10.58
CA ALA A 16 -10.24 -18.32 -11.98
C ALA A 16 -8.90 -17.60 -12.07
N GLU A 17 -7.92 -18.21 -12.77
CA GLU A 17 -6.67 -17.53 -13.11
C GLU A 17 -7.00 -16.22 -13.84
N PRO A 18 -6.43 -15.07 -13.44
CA PRO A 18 -6.69 -13.82 -14.13
C PRO A 18 -6.17 -13.91 -15.56
N SER A 19 -6.93 -13.31 -16.48
CA SER A 19 -6.49 -13.20 -17.87
C SER A 19 -5.22 -12.34 -17.96
N PRO A 20 -4.41 -12.47 -19.03
CA PRO A 20 -3.26 -11.59 -19.24
C PRO A 20 -3.59 -10.11 -19.18
N ALA A 21 -4.77 -9.68 -19.67
CA ALA A 21 -5.24 -8.31 -19.57
C ALA A 21 -5.50 -7.90 -18.10
N ALA A 22 -6.14 -8.78 -17.33
CA ALA A 22 -6.36 -8.52 -15.91
C ALA A 22 -5.05 -8.46 -15.11
N TRP A 23 -4.00 -9.18 -15.53
CA TRP A 23 -2.67 -9.08 -14.93
C TRP A 23 -2.08 -7.68 -15.06
N ASP A 24 -2.22 -7.04 -16.21
CA ASP A 24 -1.64 -5.72 -16.46
C ASP A 24 -2.37 -4.61 -15.68
N GLU A 25 -3.64 -4.83 -15.32
CA GLU A 25 -4.44 -3.96 -14.45
C GLU A 25 -4.16 -4.15 -12.95
N MET A 26 -3.43 -5.23 -12.57
CA MET A 26 -3.08 -5.48 -11.17
C MET A 26 -1.94 -4.59 -10.68
N LEU A 27 -2.01 -4.21 -9.41
CA LEU A 27 -0.95 -3.46 -8.73
C LEU A 27 0.26 -4.34 -8.46
N LEU A 28 1.45 -3.93 -8.91
CA LEU A 28 2.72 -4.55 -8.54
C LEU A 28 3.02 -4.23 -7.08
N VAL A 29 3.10 -5.27 -6.24
CA VAL A 29 3.40 -5.14 -4.80
C VAL A 29 4.82 -5.58 -4.45
N GLY A 30 5.51 -6.25 -5.35
CA GLY A 30 6.92 -6.62 -5.16
C GLY A 30 7.46 -7.57 -6.20
N VAL A 31 8.74 -7.86 -6.08
CA VAL A 31 9.45 -8.85 -6.89
C VAL A 31 10.22 -9.78 -5.96
N VAL A 32 10.14 -11.07 -6.20
CA VAL A 32 10.92 -12.07 -5.46
C VAL A 32 12.40 -11.90 -5.80
N ALA A 33 13.21 -11.53 -4.82
CA ALA A 33 14.65 -11.34 -5.03
C ALA A 33 15.39 -12.68 -5.12
N ARG A 34 15.12 -13.60 -4.19
CA ARG A 34 15.74 -14.94 -4.12
C ARG A 34 15.07 -15.81 -3.06
N ALA A 35 15.29 -17.10 -3.14
CA ALA A 35 14.99 -18.03 -2.04
C ALA A 35 15.88 -17.73 -0.82
N ARG A 36 15.38 -18.06 0.37
CA ARG A 36 16.07 -17.89 1.63
C ARG A 36 15.81 -19.04 2.60
N GLY A 37 16.90 -19.51 3.20
CA GLY A 37 16.83 -20.62 4.18
C GLY A 37 16.33 -21.92 3.57
N THR A 38 16.11 -22.92 4.42
CA THR A 38 15.74 -24.28 3.98
C THR A 38 14.25 -24.57 4.03
N LYS A 39 13.43 -23.60 4.53
CA LYS A 39 12.00 -23.79 4.80
C LYS A 39 11.07 -23.25 3.70
N GLY A 40 11.58 -23.02 2.50
CA GLY A 40 10.76 -22.51 1.40
C GLY A 40 10.42 -21.02 1.49
N GLU A 41 11.21 -20.26 2.22
CA GLU A 41 11.05 -18.81 2.31
C GLU A 41 11.65 -18.09 1.08
N VAL A 42 11.07 -16.96 0.72
CA VAL A 42 11.61 -16.04 -0.30
C VAL A 42 11.81 -14.65 0.30
N LEU A 43 12.86 -13.96 -0.11
CA LEU A 43 13.05 -12.55 0.16
C LEU A 43 12.38 -11.74 -0.95
N VAL A 44 11.53 -10.78 -0.59
CA VAL A 44 10.80 -9.94 -1.53
C VAL A 44 11.35 -8.51 -1.52
N ASN A 45 11.59 -7.95 -2.70
CA ASN A 45 11.74 -6.52 -2.88
C ASN A 45 10.34 -5.92 -2.99
N ALA A 46 9.80 -5.41 -1.89
CA ALA A 46 8.50 -4.78 -1.89
C ALA A 46 8.54 -3.45 -2.66
N THR A 47 7.50 -3.20 -3.46
CA THR A 47 7.24 -1.95 -4.19
C THR A 47 5.96 -1.27 -3.70
N THR A 48 5.48 -1.69 -2.53
CA THR A 48 4.27 -1.17 -1.88
C THR A 48 4.65 -0.48 -0.57
N ASP A 49 3.90 0.56 -0.21
CA ASP A 49 4.04 1.30 1.04
C ASP A 49 3.53 0.48 2.25
N PHE A 50 2.79 -0.61 2.02
CA PHE A 50 2.16 -1.43 3.05
C PHE A 50 2.51 -2.92 2.92
N PRO A 51 3.80 -3.29 3.00
CA PRO A 51 4.22 -4.67 2.81
C PRO A 51 3.64 -5.64 3.85
N GLU A 52 3.46 -5.19 5.12
CA GLU A 52 2.87 -6.02 6.16
C GLU A 52 1.43 -6.42 5.84
N THR A 53 0.65 -5.52 5.24
CA THR A 53 -0.73 -5.79 4.84
C THR A 53 -0.79 -6.65 3.60
N ARG A 54 0.05 -6.36 2.60
CA ARG A 54 0.05 -7.08 1.30
C ARG A 54 0.55 -8.50 1.43
N PHE A 55 1.49 -8.73 2.33
CA PHE A 55 2.07 -10.05 2.61
C PHE A 55 1.63 -10.60 3.97
N ALA A 56 0.47 -10.18 4.49
CA ALA A 56 -0.12 -10.76 5.70
C ALA A 56 -0.39 -12.26 5.52
N GLU A 57 -0.34 -13.04 6.60
CA GLU A 57 -0.72 -14.46 6.58
C GLU A 57 -2.15 -14.62 6.08
N GLY A 58 -2.37 -15.56 5.18
CA GLY A 58 -3.65 -15.79 4.51
C GLY A 58 -3.92 -14.88 3.30
N ALA A 59 -3.10 -13.84 3.05
CA ALA A 59 -3.25 -13.01 1.87
C ALA A 59 -2.92 -13.81 0.60
N THR A 60 -3.67 -13.55 -0.47
CA THR A 60 -3.40 -14.12 -1.80
C THR A 60 -2.73 -13.07 -2.68
N VAL A 61 -1.60 -13.41 -3.27
CA VAL A 61 -0.91 -12.63 -4.29
C VAL A 61 -0.85 -13.42 -5.59
N TRP A 62 -0.90 -12.75 -6.70
CA TRP A 62 -0.72 -13.34 -8.02
C TRP A 62 0.73 -13.19 -8.45
N ALA A 63 1.33 -14.24 -8.96
CA ALA A 63 2.74 -14.30 -9.28
C ALA A 63 2.96 -14.75 -10.73
N ARG A 64 3.94 -14.13 -11.41
CA ARG A 64 4.33 -14.50 -12.78
C ARG A 64 5.82 -14.21 -13.00
N PRO A 65 6.55 -15.05 -13.77
CA PRO A 65 7.90 -14.73 -14.19
C PRO A 65 7.96 -13.37 -14.90
N ALA A 66 9.02 -12.59 -14.70
CA ALA A 66 9.19 -11.29 -15.38
C ALA A 66 9.23 -11.42 -16.92
N ALA A 67 9.72 -12.54 -17.42
CA ALA A 67 9.75 -12.85 -18.86
C ALA A 67 8.37 -13.23 -19.44
N GLY A 68 7.32 -13.28 -18.63
CA GLY A 68 6.01 -13.78 -19.00
C GLY A 68 5.85 -15.27 -18.71
N GLY A 69 4.64 -15.79 -18.83
CA GLY A 69 4.30 -17.18 -18.53
C GLY A 69 2.97 -17.31 -17.81
N ALA A 70 2.71 -18.46 -17.20
CA ALA A 70 1.51 -18.71 -16.41
C ALA A 70 1.47 -17.80 -15.18
N ILE A 71 0.26 -17.36 -14.82
CA ILE A 71 0.00 -16.59 -13.62
C ILE A 71 -0.42 -17.60 -12.54
N GLU A 72 0.24 -17.58 -11.39
CA GLU A 72 -0.06 -18.48 -10.27
C GLU A 72 -0.63 -17.67 -9.09
N ALA A 73 -1.70 -18.16 -8.47
CA ALA A 73 -2.19 -17.65 -7.19
C ALA A 73 -1.35 -18.25 -6.06
N LEU A 74 -0.74 -17.41 -5.25
CA LEU A 74 0.08 -17.81 -4.11
C LEU A 74 -0.53 -17.28 -2.82
N THR A 75 -0.86 -18.17 -1.89
CA THR A 75 -1.31 -17.77 -0.55
C THR A 75 -0.11 -17.65 0.38
N VAL A 76 -0.03 -16.55 1.10
CA VAL A 76 0.99 -16.32 2.12
C VAL A 76 0.72 -17.21 3.33
N ALA A 77 1.63 -18.15 3.62
CA ALA A 77 1.56 -19.01 4.79
C ALA A 77 2.24 -18.40 6.02
N GLN A 78 3.31 -17.64 5.81
CA GLN A 78 4.02 -16.88 6.85
C GLN A 78 4.67 -15.65 6.25
N SER A 79 4.75 -14.56 7.02
CA SER A 79 5.46 -13.37 6.65
C SER A 79 6.16 -12.77 7.87
N ARG A 80 7.34 -12.18 7.64
CA ARG A 80 8.10 -11.45 8.66
C ARG A 80 8.99 -10.39 8.03
N GLY A 81 9.19 -9.28 8.74
CA GLY A 81 10.12 -8.23 8.31
C GLY A 81 11.59 -8.63 8.52
N HIS A 82 12.45 -8.23 7.59
CA HIS A 82 13.89 -8.36 7.72
C HIS A 82 14.61 -7.20 7.00
N LEU A 83 15.23 -6.30 7.74
CA LEU A 83 15.96 -5.14 7.21
C LEU A 83 15.15 -4.36 6.18
N GLY A 84 13.89 -4.03 6.51
CA GLY A 84 12.98 -3.30 5.62
C GLY A 84 12.42 -4.12 4.44
N ARG A 85 12.70 -5.42 4.37
CA ARG A 85 12.20 -6.32 3.32
C ARG A 85 11.34 -7.44 3.92
N PRO A 86 10.21 -7.80 3.32
CA PRO A 86 9.46 -8.97 3.74
C PRO A 86 10.17 -10.27 3.34
N ILE A 87 10.19 -11.22 4.28
CA ILE A 87 10.48 -12.62 4.03
C ILE A 87 9.15 -13.34 4.08
N VAL A 88 8.79 -13.99 2.99
CA VAL A 88 7.49 -14.61 2.79
C VAL A 88 7.67 -16.09 2.51
N ARG A 89 6.81 -16.93 3.09
CA ARG A 89 6.65 -18.33 2.72
C ARG A 89 5.26 -18.52 2.14
N PHE A 90 5.19 -19.09 0.95
CA PHE A 90 3.91 -19.40 0.32
C PHE A 90 3.41 -20.80 0.70
N ALA A 91 2.10 -20.97 0.75
CA ALA A 91 1.48 -22.26 1.00
C ALA A 91 1.89 -23.26 -0.10
N GLY A 92 2.16 -24.51 0.30
CA GLY A 92 2.62 -25.55 -0.65
C GLY A 92 4.12 -25.47 -1.00
N VAL A 93 4.87 -24.46 -0.52
CA VAL A 93 6.32 -24.35 -0.72
C VAL A 93 7.02 -24.81 0.55
N ALA A 94 7.59 -26.02 0.53
CA ALA A 94 8.10 -26.65 1.73
C ALA A 94 9.62 -26.49 1.93
N ASP A 95 10.36 -26.25 0.86
CA ASP A 95 11.80 -26.26 0.85
C ASP A 95 12.41 -25.19 -0.07
N MET A 96 13.73 -25.09 -0.04
CA MET A 96 14.49 -24.11 -0.80
C MET A 96 14.34 -24.31 -2.31
N THR A 97 14.33 -25.56 -2.79
CA THR A 97 14.19 -25.87 -4.22
C THR A 97 12.85 -25.38 -4.76
N GLY A 98 11.75 -25.62 -4.02
CA GLY A 98 10.44 -25.10 -4.34
C GLY A 98 10.38 -23.57 -4.34
N ALA A 99 11.14 -22.90 -3.47
CA ALA A 99 11.21 -21.45 -3.39
C ALA A 99 12.07 -20.82 -4.51
N GLU A 100 13.13 -21.50 -4.96
CA GLU A 100 14.04 -20.99 -5.99
C GLU A 100 13.36 -20.71 -7.33
N ARG A 101 12.30 -21.47 -7.67
CA ARG A 101 11.54 -21.25 -8.90
C ARG A 101 10.92 -19.87 -9.01
N PHE A 102 10.65 -19.22 -7.86
CA PHE A 102 10.03 -17.91 -7.83
C PHE A 102 11.03 -16.75 -7.96
N ALA A 103 12.33 -17.00 -8.02
CA ALA A 103 13.33 -15.96 -8.17
C ALA A 103 13.05 -15.09 -9.41
N GLY A 104 12.97 -13.76 -9.23
CA GLY A 104 12.65 -12.81 -10.29
C GLY A 104 11.16 -12.71 -10.65
N TRP A 105 10.27 -13.44 -9.98
CA TRP A 105 8.83 -13.34 -10.25
C TRP A 105 8.25 -12.03 -9.68
N GLN A 106 7.36 -11.43 -10.48
CA GLN A 106 6.55 -10.30 -10.07
C GLN A 106 5.38 -10.78 -9.22
N LEU A 107 5.10 -10.05 -8.14
CA LEU A 107 3.95 -10.28 -7.25
C LEU A 107 2.98 -9.12 -7.42
N ARG A 108 1.74 -9.43 -7.76
CA ARG A 108 0.68 -8.44 -7.98
C ARG A 108 -0.58 -8.80 -7.20
N VAL A 109 -1.41 -7.80 -6.94
CA VAL A 109 -2.74 -7.95 -6.35
C VAL A 109 -3.76 -7.19 -7.18
N PRO A 110 -5.02 -7.66 -7.29
CA PRO A 110 -6.08 -6.88 -7.93
C PRO A 110 -6.25 -5.53 -7.22
N GLU A 111 -6.48 -4.47 -7.97
CA GLU A 111 -6.71 -3.13 -7.40
C GLU A 111 -7.91 -3.12 -6.43
N ALA A 112 -8.95 -3.87 -6.75
CA ALA A 112 -10.11 -4.05 -5.88
C ALA A 112 -9.80 -4.76 -4.56
N THR A 113 -8.73 -5.59 -4.51
CA THR A 113 -8.25 -6.25 -3.28
C THR A 113 -7.27 -5.35 -2.51
N ALA A 114 -6.94 -4.17 -3.05
CA ALA A 114 -6.39 -3.12 -2.26
C ALA A 114 -7.42 -2.83 -1.16
N GLN A 115 -7.27 -3.49 0.02
CA GLN A 115 -8.14 -3.22 1.17
C GLN A 115 -8.27 -1.70 1.29
N PRO A 116 -9.47 -1.20 1.55
CA PRO A 116 -9.59 0.19 1.90
C PRO A 116 -8.54 0.43 3.00
N LEU A 117 -7.65 1.37 2.75
CA LEU A 117 -6.65 1.74 3.73
C LEU A 117 -7.39 2.00 5.04
N PRO A 118 -6.81 1.66 6.21
CA PRO A 118 -7.38 2.10 7.48
C PRO A 118 -7.77 3.58 7.38
N GLU A 119 -8.83 3.99 8.07
CA GLU A 119 -9.22 5.40 8.10
C GLU A 119 -7.99 6.28 8.36
N HIS A 120 -7.83 7.33 7.57
CA HIS A 120 -6.71 8.27 7.62
C HIS A 120 -5.34 7.77 7.15
N VAL A 121 -5.26 6.60 6.49
CA VAL A 121 -4.07 6.12 5.79
C VAL A 121 -4.29 6.30 4.29
N TYR A 122 -3.34 6.91 3.59
CA TYR A 122 -3.45 7.26 2.19
C TYR A 122 -2.19 6.84 1.42
N TYR A 123 -2.35 6.45 0.17
CA TYR A 123 -1.19 6.29 -0.72
C TYR A 123 -0.61 7.66 -1.08
N HIS A 124 0.71 7.79 -1.09
CA HIS A 124 1.38 9.05 -1.42
C HIS A 124 0.93 9.61 -2.78
N HIS A 125 0.78 8.76 -3.79
CA HIS A 125 0.33 9.20 -5.12
C HIS A 125 -1.11 9.74 -5.14
N GLN A 126 -1.97 9.36 -4.20
CA GLN A 126 -3.33 9.89 -4.09
C GLN A 126 -3.33 11.31 -3.51
N LEU A 127 -2.35 11.63 -2.67
CA LEU A 127 -2.24 12.92 -2.00
C LEU A 127 -1.58 13.97 -2.90
N VAL A 128 -0.63 13.56 -3.75
CA VAL A 128 0.06 14.47 -4.68
C VAL A 128 -0.94 15.08 -5.66
N GLY A 129 -0.90 16.42 -5.78
CA GLY A 129 -1.81 17.21 -6.61
C GLY A 129 -3.17 17.49 -5.96
N CYS A 130 -3.42 17.07 -4.71
CA CYS A 130 -4.60 17.51 -3.96
C CYS A 130 -4.49 18.98 -3.61
N GLU A 131 -5.61 19.70 -3.76
CA GLU A 131 -5.74 21.08 -3.33
C GLU A 131 -5.81 21.15 -1.79
N VAL A 132 -5.03 22.05 -1.19
CA VAL A 132 -4.99 22.26 0.26
C VAL A 132 -5.63 23.58 0.62
N ARG A 133 -6.63 23.54 1.52
CA ARG A 133 -7.33 24.71 2.06
C ARG A 133 -7.31 24.69 3.57
N THR A 134 -7.39 25.87 4.18
CA THR A 134 -7.67 26.02 5.59
C THR A 134 -9.15 25.77 5.90
N ALA A 135 -9.49 25.61 7.18
CA ALA A 135 -10.88 25.37 7.61
C ALA A 135 -11.85 26.50 7.24
N ASP A 136 -11.37 27.74 7.12
CA ASP A 136 -12.13 28.91 6.66
C ASP A 136 -12.29 28.97 5.12
N GLY A 137 -11.70 28.01 4.40
CA GLY A 137 -11.78 27.90 2.95
C GLY A 137 -10.68 28.60 2.16
N THR A 138 -9.72 29.27 2.83
CA THR A 138 -8.60 29.94 2.16
C THR A 138 -7.69 28.91 1.48
N LEU A 139 -7.31 29.18 0.24
CA LEU A 139 -6.41 28.31 -0.53
C LEU A 139 -4.97 28.46 -0.02
N VAL A 140 -4.36 27.36 0.42
CA VAL A 140 -2.95 27.30 0.80
C VAL A 140 -2.08 26.99 -0.41
N GLY A 141 -2.47 26.00 -1.21
CA GLY A 141 -1.73 25.54 -2.39
C GLY A 141 -2.13 24.15 -2.82
N ALA A 142 -1.20 23.43 -3.45
CA ALA A 142 -1.38 22.02 -3.83
C ALA A 142 -0.23 21.17 -3.29
N VAL A 143 -0.50 19.92 -2.97
CA VAL A 143 0.54 18.97 -2.54
C VAL A 143 1.49 18.68 -3.70
N SER A 144 2.77 19.07 -3.55
CA SER A 144 3.83 18.82 -4.53
C SER A 144 4.48 17.46 -4.34
N ARG A 145 4.69 17.05 -3.09
CA ARG A 145 5.24 15.75 -2.72
C ARG A 145 4.82 15.37 -1.29
N VAL A 146 5.06 14.12 -0.96
CA VAL A 146 4.84 13.57 0.39
C VAL A 146 6.17 13.03 0.89
N ASP A 147 6.61 13.49 2.06
CA ASP A 147 7.88 13.13 2.67
C ASP A 147 7.65 12.29 3.94
N GLY A 148 8.52 11.33 4.20
CA GLY A 148 8.48 10.45 5.38
C GLY A 148 7.68 9.19 5.20
N ASP A 149 7.63 8.40 6.26
CA ASP A 149 6.95 7.12 6.34
C ASP A 149 6.28 6.92 7.71
N GLY A 150 5.33 6.02 7.77
CA GLY A 150 4.62 5.67 9.00
C GLY A 150 4.00 6.89 9.70
N ALA A 151 4.40 7.13 10.95
CA ALA A 151 3.87 8.21 11.78
C ALA A 151 4.49 9.60 11.50
N SER A 152 5.49 9.67 10.61
CA SER A 152 6.26 10.90 10.33
C SER A 152 5.97 11.49 8.96
N VAL A 153 4.84 11.15 8.35
CA VAL A 153 4.44 11.65 7.02
C VAL A 153 4.14 13.15 7.07
N ARG A 154 4.69 13.89 6.10
CA ARG A 154 4.47 15.33 5.91
C ARG A 154 4.08 15.62 4.48
N LEU A 155 3.15 16.54 4.30
CA LEU A 155 2.76 17.10 3.02
C LEU A 155 3.66 18.29 2.70
N ALA A 156 4.35 18.28 1.57
CA ALA A 156 4.99 19.44 1.01
C ALA A 156 3.98 20.13 0.08
N ILE A 157 3.58 21.35 0.44
CA ILE A 157 2.55 22.12 -0.24
C ILE A 157 3.21 23.26 -1.00
N ALA A 158 3.00 23.32 -2.31
CA ALA A 158 3.42 24.44 -3.13
C ALA A 158 2.45 25.61 -2.92
N ALA A 159 2.83 26.57 -2.07
CA ALA A 159 2.11 27.80 -1.80
C ALA A 159 2.67 28.97 -2.63
N ALA A 160 1.92 30.09 -2.70
CA ALA A 160 2.31 31.26 -3.49
C ALA A 160 3.67 31.88 -3.07
N GLY A 161 4.02 31.76 -1.78
CA GLY A 161 5.27 32.30 -1.20
C GLY A 161 6.40 31.27 -1.08
N GLY A 162 6.19 30.00 -1.46
CA GLY A 162 7.18 28.93 -1.34
C GLY A 162 6.57 27.61 -0.89
N GLU A 163 7.42 26.69 -0.44
CA GLU A 163 6.98 25.38 0.03
C GLU A 163 6.66 25.41 1.53
N VAL A 164 5.49 24.88 1.89
CA VAL A 164 5.04 24.71 3.28
C VAL A 164 4.97 23.22 3.61
N LEU A 165 5.54 22.82 4.75
CA LEU A 165 5.50 21.45 5.25
C LEU A 165 4.44 21.31 6.33
N VAL A 166 3.43 20.46 6.11
CA VAL A 166 2.36 20.18 7.07
C VAL A 166 2.39 18.71 7.46
N PRO A 167 2.45 18.35 8.76
CA PRO A 167 2.33 16.97 9.20
C PRO A 167 0.98 16.40 8.79
N LEU A 168 0.97 15.20 8.16
CA LEU A 168 -0.26 14.50 7.82
C LEU A 168 -0.75 13.74 9.05
N VAL A 169 -1.41 14.43 9.95
CA VAL A 169 -2.03 13.85 11.15
C VAL A 169 -3.50 14.19 11.19
N GLN A 170 -4.31 13.27 11.68
CA GLN A 170 -5.76 13.41 11.77
C GLN A 170 -6.21 14.66 12.54
N ALA A 171 -5.41 15.08 13.53
CA ALA A 171 -5.70 16.30 14.30
C ALA A 171 -5.66 17.59 13.46
N PHE A 172 -4.93 17.60 12.34
CA PHE A 172 -4.71 18.79 11.52
C PHE A 172 -5.20 18.66 10.08
N CYS A 173 -5.42 17.44 9.58
CA CYS A 173 -5.74 17.20 8.18
C CYS A 173 -7.00 16.36 8.03
N ALA A 174 -8.00 16.90 7.34
CA ALA A 174 -9.14 16.15 6.82
C ALA A 174 -8.94 15.95 5.31
N VAL A 175 -8.79 14.71 4.90
CA VAL A 175 -8.47 14.35 3.50
C VAL A 175 -9.70 13.78 2.80
N ASP A 176 -10.06 14.37 1.67
CA ASP A 176 -11.08 13.88 0.75
C ASP A 176 -10.41 13.55 -0.60
N ILE A 177 -10.07 12.27 -0.78
CA ILE A 177 -9.42 11.79 -2.00
C ILE A 177 -10.34 11.91 -3.22
N ALA A 178 -11.65 11.67 -3.05
CA ALA A 178 -12.61 11.73 -4.15
C ALA A 178 -12.73 13.16 -4.69
N ALA A 179 -12.76 14.15 -3.81
CA ALA A 179 -12.76 15.57 -4.17
C ALA A 179 -11.35 16.12 -4.49
N ARG A 180 -10.28 15.34 -4.31
CA ARG A 180 -8.88 15.77 -4.41
C ARG A 180 -8.58 17.00 -3.56
N ARG A 181 -9.10 17.02 -2.35
CA ARG A 181 -9.01 18.15 -1.42
C ARG A 181 -8.53 17.71 -0.05
N ILE A 182 -7.69 18.54 0.54
CA ILE A 182 -7.23 18.41 1.94
C ILE A 182 -7.57 19.69 2.66
N VAL A 183 -8.31 19.57 3.78
CA VAL A 183 -8.56 20.70 4.66
C VAL A 183 -7.60 20.61 5.84
N VAL A 184 -6.85 21.68 6.08
CA VAL A 184 -5.88 21.75 7.16
C VAL A 184 -6.35 22.73 8.24
N THR A 185 -6.18 22.31 9.49
CA THR A 185 -6.45 23.15 10.68
C THR A 185 -5.17 23.17 11.53
N PRO A 186 -4.10 23.79 11.03
CA PRO A 186 -2.82 23.82 11.74
C PRO A 186 -2.91 24.71 12.97
N PRO A 187 -2.15 24.44 14.03
CA PRO A 187 -1.97 25.40 15.13
C PRO A 187 -1.34 26.70 14.61
N ASP A 188 -1.60 27.79 15.32
CA ASP A 188 -1.09 29.12 14.98
C ASP A 188 0.42 29.10 14.72
N GLY A 189 0.84 29.69 13.62
CA GLY A 189 2.24 29.79 13.21
C GLY A 189 2.79 28.63 12.40
N LEU A 190 2.11 27.51 12.25
CA LEU A 190 2.64 26.37 11.47
C LEU A 190 2.75 26.68 9.97
N LEU A 191 1.86 27.48 9.43
CA LEU A 191 1.89 27.89 8.02
C LEU A 191 2.85 29.07 7.78
N ASP A 192 3.21 29.81 8.84
CA ASP A 192 4.05 31.01 8.75
C ASP A 192 5.55 30.72 8.85
N VAL A 193 5.94 29.51 9.23
CA VAL A 193 7.34 29.13 9.60
C VAL A 193 8.37 29.47 8.53
N ASN A 194 7.95 29.66 7.27
CA ASN A 194 8.85 30.03 6.17
C ASN A 194 8.44 31.34 5.47
N GLY A 195 7.49 32.12 6.00
CA GLY A 195 6.97 33.31 5.30
C GLY A 195 6.31 32.97 3.95
N ALA A 196 6.02 31.73 3.71
CA ALA A 196 5.55 31.22 2.43
C ALA A 196 4.03 31.39 2.24
N TRP A 197 3.31 31.70 3.32
CA TRP A 197 1.87 31.92 3.28
C TRP A 197 1.49 33.15 4.11
N GLN A 198 0.83 34.10 3.45
CA GLN A 198 0.18 35.25 4.10
C GLN A 198 -1.29 35.18 3.70
N ALA A 199 -2.18 35.20 4.72
CA ALA A 199 -3.62 35.22 4.53
C ALA A 199 -4.10 36.54 3.88
#